data_1f8ca751eccf2d6df07f9cd804e160cb
#
_entry.id   1f8ca751eccf2d6df07f9cd804e160cb
#
_cell.length_a   1.000
_cell.length_b   1.000
_cell.length_c   1.000
_cell.angle_alpha   90.00
_cell.angle_beta   90.00
_cell.angle_gamma   90.00
#
_symmetry.space_group_name_H-M   'P 1'
#
loop_
_entity.id
_entity.type
_entity.pdbx_description
1 polymer ?
#
loop_
_entity_poly.entity_id
_entity_poly.type
_entity_poly.pdbx_seq_one_letter_code
_entity_poly.pdbx_strand_id
1 'polypeptide(L)'
;CVYSKIKKLNPFRLMDTALPGLILGQAIGRWGNFFNREVFGEYTDNLLAMRLPIEMVRSGDISENLRNHIIEGTNYIQVHPTYLYESLWCLMVLAIMLIYWKHKRFEGEIALIYLGGYGLGRAWIEGIRTDQLYIHGTTIPVSQVLAIVLVVFSVICGVVVRICLKKKEETKKNFVGEDQT
;
A
#
# COMPACT_ATOMS: atom_id res chain seq x y z
N CYS A 1 1.23 -20.87 -0.51
CA CYS A 1 2.33 -21.87 -0.39
C CYS A 1 1.82 -23.32 -0.49
N VAL A 2 0.79 -23.75 0.30
CA VAL A 2 0.27 -25.15 0.27
C VAL A 2 -0.27 -25.50 -1.10
N TYR A 3 -1.15 -24.67 -1.67
CA TYR A 3 -1.75 -24.89 -3.00
C TYR A 3 -0.69 -24.99 -4.11
N SER A 4 0.33 -24.11 -4.09
CA SER A 4 1.42 -24.16 -5.08
C SER A 4 2.24 -25.44 -4.99
N LYS A 5 2.49 -25.97 -3.77
CA LYS A 5 3.14 -27.28 -3.58
C LYS A 5 2.32 -28.42 -4.15
N ILE A 6 1.02 -28.47 -3.83
CA ILE A 6 0.11 -29.55 -4.28
C ILE A 6 0.00 -29.56 -5.82
N LYS A 7 -0.13 -28.38 -6.42
CA LYS A 7 -0.28 -28.22 -7.89
C LYS A 7 1.05 -28.09 -8.65
N LYS A 8 2.20 -28.18 -7.97
CA LYS A 8 3.55 -28.01 -8.53
C LYS A 8 3.71 -26.68 -9.31
N LEU A 9 3.06 -25.61 -8.83
CA LEU A 9 3.12 -24.29 -9.41
C LEU A 9 4.23 -23.47 -8.76
N ASN A 10 4.85 -22.55 -9.52
CA ASN A 10 5.78 -21.58 -8.96
C ASN A 10 5.01 -20.61 -8.03
N PRO A 11 5.34 -20.55 -6.72
CA PRO A 11 4.64 -19.67 -5.78
C PRO A 11 4.75 -18.19 -6.13
N PHE A 12 5.88 -17.75 -6.69
CA PHE A 12 6.05 -16.35 -7.10
C PHE A 12 5.15 -15.97 -8.29
N ARG A 13 4.98 -16.87 -9.24
CA ARG A 13 4.04 -16.69 -10.34
C ARG A 13 2.60 -16.61 -9.85
N LEU A 14 2.24 -17.45 -8.87
CA LEU A 14 0.92 -17.42 -8.25
C LEU A 14 0.67 -16.09 -7.52
N MET A 15 1.68 -15.58 -6.80
CA MET A 15 1.61 -14.28 -6.15
C MET A 15 1.42 -13.15 -7.17
N ASP A 16 2.21 -13.12 -8.22
CA ASP A 16 2.06 -12.11 -9.29
C ASP A 16 0.63 -12.09 -9.84
N THR A 17 0.01 -13.27 -10.04
CA THR A 17 -1.35 -13.38 -10.58
C THR A 17 -2.43 -12.96 -9.58
N ALA A 18 -2.25 -13.23 -8.30
CA ALA A 18 -3.27 -12.98 -7.27
C ALA A 18 -3.27 -11.54 -6.74
N LEU A 19 -2.09 -10.91 -6.65
CA LEU A 19 -1.95 -9.60 -6.00
C LEU A 19 -2.66 -8.44 -6.71
N PRO A 20 -2.79 -8.39 -8.05
CA PRO A 20 -3.64 -7.39 -8.70
C PRO A 20 -5.11 -7.47 -8.27
N GLY A 21 -5.65 -8.68 -8.07
CA GLY A 21 -6.98 -8.87 -7.53
C GLY A 21 -7.08 -8.44 -6.05
N LEU A 22 -6.03 -8.69 -5.26
CA LEU A 22 -5.98 -8.28 -3.87
C LEU A 22 -6.01 -6.76 -3.72
N ILE A 23 -5.16 -6.03 -4.46
CA ILE A 23 -5.12 -4.56 -4.35
C ILE A 23 -6.40 -3.90 -4.88
N LEU A 24 -7.04 -4.49 -5.88
CA LEU A 24 -8.37 -4.06 -6.33
C LEU A 24 -9.39 -4.24 -5.20
N GLY A 25 -9.40 -5.40 -4.54
CA GLY A 25 -10.24 -5.65 -3.37
C GLY A 25 -9.98 -4.67 -2.23
N GLN A 26 -8.72 -4.29 -1.99
CA GLN A 26 -8.35 -3.27 -1.02
C GLN A 26 -8.93 -1.89 -1.42
N ALA A 27 -8.78 -1.47 -2.69
CA ALA A 27 -9.34 -0.22 -3.18
C ALA A 27 -10.86 -0.12 -2.97
N ILE A 28 -11.58 -1.19 -3.28
CA ILE A 28 -13.04 -1.28 -3.07
C ILE A 28 -13.37 -1.30 -1.56
N GLY A 29 -12.62 -2.08 -0.79
CA GLY A 29 -12.84 -2.24 0.66
C GLY A 29 -12.74 -0.93 1.44
N ARG A 30 -11.94 0.04 0.98
CA ARG A 30 -11.85 1.39 1.61
C ARG A 30 -13.16 2.16 1.59
N TRP A 31 -14.05 1.90 0.65
CA TRP A 31 -15.38 2.50 0.65
C TRP A 31 -16.26 2.00 1.80
N GLY A 32 -15.96 0.82 2.37
CA GLY A 32 -16.56 0.36 3.62
C GLY A 32 -16.32 1.34 4.78
N ASN A 33 -15.10 1.88 4.89
CA ASN A 33 -14.78 2.88 5.92
C ASN A 33 -15.60 4.17 5.75
N PHE A 34 -15.86 4.58 4.51
CA PHE A 34 -16.74 5.72 4.21
C PHE A 34 -18.17 5.48 4.71
N PHE A 35 -18.75 4.31 4.41
CA PHE A 35 -20.11 3.98 4.85
C PHE A 35 -20.19 3.81 6.37
N ASN A 36 -19.16 3.26 7.00
CA ASN A 36 -19.07 3.11 8.45
C ASN A 36 -18.69 4.41 9.19
N ARG A 37 -18.27 5.45 8.47
CA ARG A 37 -17.79 6.73 9.04
C ARG A 37 -16.64 6.54 10.02
N GLU A 38 -15.70 5.69 9.66
CA GLU A 38 -14.51 5.35 10.46
C GLU A 38 -13.22 5.57 9.65
N VAL A 39 -12.06 5.54 10.32
CA VAL A 39 -10.74 5.60 9.66
C VAL A 39 -10.59 6.89 8.82
N PHE A 40 -11.09 8.00 9.28
CA PHE A 40 -10.89 9.31 8.68
C PHE A 40 -9.60 9.96 9.22
N GLY A 41 -9.18 11.06 8.59
CA GLY A 41 -8.00 11.79 9.02
C GLY A 41 -8.33 13.01 9.88
N GLU A 42 -7.31 13.76 10.23
CA GLU A 42 -7.41 15.02 10.99
C GLU A 42 -8.19 16.10 10.23
N TYR A 43 -8.38 17.24 10.90
CA TYR A 43 -9.05 18.41 10.31
C TYR A 43 -8.39 18.85 9.02
N THR A 44 -9.20 19.21 8.04
CA THR A 44 -8.76 19.83 6.79
C THR A 44 -9.83 20.75 6.22
N ASP A 45 -9.40 21.82 5.56
CA ASP A 45 -10.22 22.74 4.79
C ASP A 45 -9.99 22.64 3.28
N ASN A 46 -9.27 21.59 2.83
CA ASN A 46 -8.98 21.40 1.42
C ASN A 46 -10.24 21.06 0.60
N LEU A 47 -10.12 21.14 -0.73
CA LEU A 47 -11.22 20.90 -1.68
C LEU A 47 -11.90 19.51 -1.52
N LEU A 48 -11.17 18.53 -1.02
CA LEU A 48 -11.67 17.16 -0.82
C LEU A 48 -12.17 16.91 0.60
N ALA A 49 -12.26 17.95 1.45
CA ALA A 49 -12.70 17.80 2.84
C ALA A 49 -14.07 17.11 2.91
N MET A 50 -14.17 16.11 3.80
CA MET A 50 -15.39 15.36 4.06
C MET A 50 -16.05 15.86 5.35
N ARG A 51 -17.35 16.04 5.34
CA ARG A 51 -18.14 16.42 6.52
C ARG A 51 -18.88 15.22 7.06
N LEU A 52 -18.71 14.96 8.36
CA LEU A 52 -19.35 13.86 9.07
C LEU A 52 -20.17 14.38 10.24
N PRO A 53 -21.46 13.99 10.40
CA PRO A 53 -22.26 14.33 11.57
C PRO A 53 -21.60 13.77 12.84
N ILE A 54 -21.45 14.59 13.86
CA ILE A 54 -20.79 14.23 15.13
C ILE A 54 -21.48 13.03 15.80
N GLU A 55 -22.81 12.99 15.75
CA GLU A 55 -23.60 11.90 16.33
C GLU A 55 -23.36 10.53 15.70
N MET A 56 -22.84 10.52 14.46
CA MET A 56 -22.62 9.29 13.70
C MET A 56 -21.18 8.81 13.73
N VAL A 57 -20.30 9.50 14.45
CA VAL A 57 -18.88 9.19 14.60
C VAL A 57 -18.62 8.74 16.04
N ARG A 58 -17.73 7.76 16.21
CA ARG A 58 -17.32 7.32 17.53
C ARG A 58 -16.61 8.46 18.27
N SER A 59 -17.01 8.75 19.49
CA SER A 59 -16.42 9.85 20.29
C SER A 59 -14.92 9.70 20.53
N GLY A 60 -14.40 8.47 20.55
CA GLY A 60 -12.98 8.16 20.68
C GLY A 60 -12.13 8.49 19.45
N ASP A 61 -12.76 8.57 18.26
CA ASP A 61 -12.08 8.87 17.01
C ASP A 61 -11.99 10.38 16.74
N ILE A 62 -12.66 11.20 17.57
CA ILE A 62 -12.65 12.66 17.48
C ILE A 62 -11.47 13.18 18.30
N SER A 63 -10.37 13.55 17.64
CA SER A 63 -9.20 14.15 18.27
C SER A 63 -9.51 15.51 18.90
N GLU A 64 -8.64 15.98 19.80
CA GLU A 64 -8.75 17.32 20.37
C GLU A 64 -8.64 18.41 19.29
N ASN A 65 -7.81 18.21 18.29
CA ASN A 65 -7.69 19.09 17.15
C ASN A 65 -9.01 19.20 16.37
N LEU A 66 -9.70 18.09 16.12
CA LEU A 66 -11.02 18.09 15.47
C LEU A 66 -12.05 18.84 16.28
N ARG A 67 -12.06 18.66 17.63
CA ARG A 67 -12.99 19.36 18.52
C ARG A 67 -12.80 20.88 18.48
N ASN A 68 -11.56 21.34 18.42
CA ASN A 68 -11.22 22.76 18.39
C ASN A 68 -11.63 23.45 17.07
N HIS A 69 -11.89 22.68 16.02
CA HIS A 69 -12.31 23.17 14.70
C HIS A 69 -13.81 22.98 14.43
N ILE A 70 -14.60 22.55 15.43
CA ILE A 70 -16.06 22.52 15.31
C ILE A 70 -16.57 23.95 15.36
N ILE A 71 -17.25 24.37 14.27
CA ILE A 71 -17.86 25.69 14.19
C ILE A 71 -19.11 25.70 15.07
N GLU A 72 -19.24 26.69 15.96
CA GLU A 72 -20.42 26.87 16.80
C GLU A 72 -21.71 26.87 15.96
N GLY A 73 -22.72 26.09 16.41
CA GLY A 73 -24.00 25.94 15.73
C GLY A 73 -23.98 24.90 14.59
N THR A 74 -22.86 24.20 14.35
CA THR A 74 -22.81 23.09 13.39
C THR A 74 -22.78 21.74 14.12
N ASN A 75 -23.34 20.70 13.47
CA ASN A 75 -23.37 19.34 14.01
C ASN A 75 -22.49 18.38 13.18
N TYR A 76 -21.36 18.86 12.67
CA TYR A 76 -20.43 18.04 11.90
C TYR A 76 -18.96 18.36 12.19
N ILE A 77 -18.11 17.37 11.97
CA ILE A 77 -16.64 17.53 11.88
C ILE A 77 -16.23 17.55 10.41
N GLN A 78 -15.15 18.25 10.11
CA GLN A 78 -14.57 18.32 8.77
C GLN A 78 -13.18 17.68 8.77
N VAL A 79 -12.99 16.65 7.91
CA VAL A 79 -11.87 15.72 8.02
C VAL A 79 -11.28 15.37 6.66
N HIS A 80 -10.02 14.87 6.65
CA HIS A 80 -9.43 14.24 5.49
C HIS A 80 -10.15 12.94 5.11
N PRO A 81 -10.61 12.75 3.87
CA PRO A 81 -11.22 11.52 3.38
C PRO A 81 -10.15 10.45 3.08
N THR A 82 -9.56 9.88 4.11
CA THR A 82 -8.45 8.91 3.97
C THR A 82 -8.85 7.69 3.15
N TYR A 83 -10.12 7.25 3.23
CA TYR A 83 -10.65 6.17 2.39
C TYR A 83 -10.47 6.44 0.90
N LEU A 84 -10.70 7.71 0.48
CA LEU A 84 -10.54 8.13 -0.92
C LEU A 84 -9.06 8.11 -1.33
N TYR A 85 -8.19 8.67 -0.47
CA TYR A 85 -6.75 8.68 -0.73
C TYR A 85 -6.19 7.27 -0.85
N GLU A 86 -6.56 6.36 0.07
CA GLU A 86 -6.13 4.97 0.02
C GLU A 86 -6.70 4.22 -1.20
N SER A 87 -7.96 4.45 -1.55
CA SER A 87 -8.58 3.84 -2.72
C SER A 87 -7.90 4.27 -4.02
N LEU A 88 -7.71 5.59 -4.22
CA LEU A 88 -7.02 6.12 -5.40
C LEU A 88 -5.57 5.66 -5.48
N TRP A 89 -4.87 5.61 -4.36
CA TRP A 89 -3.51 5.09 -4.30
C TRP A 89 -3.44 3.62 -4.70
N CYS A 90 -4.33 2.78 -4.17
CA CYS A 90 -4.41 1.37 -4.54
C CYS A 90 -4.70 1.18 -6.04
N LEU A 91 -5.60 1.98 -6.61
CA LEU A 91 -5.90 1.96 -8.06
C LEU A 91 -4.69 2.40 -8.90
N MET A 92 -3.94 3.40 -8.44
CA MET A 92 -2.72 3.82 -9.12
C MET A 92 -1.66 2.70 -9.10
N VAL A 93 -1.42 2.06 -7.96
CA VAL A 93 -0.49 0.92 -7.87
C VAL A 93 -0.96 -0.24 -8.74
N LEU A 94 -2.27 -0.55 -8.76
CA LEU A 94 -2.86 -1.54 -9.66
C LEU A 94 -2.56 -1.22 -11.13
N ALA A 95 -2.77 0.03 -11.54
CA ALA A 95 -2.48 0.46 -12.91
C ALA A 95 -0.99 0.25 -13.27
N ILE A 96 -0.07 0.60 -12.36
CA ILE A 96 1.37 0.34 -12.53
C ILE A 96 1.63 -1.16 -12.68
N MET A 97 1.04 -2.02 -11.83
CA MET A 97 1.20 -3.48 -11.90
C MET A 97 0.73 -4.03 -13.26
N LEU A 98 -0.43 -3.57 -13.76
CA LEU A 98 -1.00 -4.03 -15.04
C LEU A 98 -0.19 -3.54 -16.25
N ILE A 99 0.24 -2.29 -16.26
CA ILE A 99 1.09 -1.73 -17.32
C ILE A 99 2.43 -2.47 -17.36
N TYR A 100 3.00 -2.67 -16.17
CA TYR A 100 4.31 -3.32 -16.04
C TYR A 100 4.27 -4.83 -16.29
N TRP A 101 3.11 -5.47 -16.25
CA TRP A 101 2.92 -6.92 -16.39
C TRP A 101 3.66 -7.53 -17.57
N LYS A 102 3.60 -6.86 -18.71
CA LYS A 102 4.25 -7.32 -19.96
C LYS A 102 5.77 -7.12 -19.96
N HIS A 103 6.29 -6.31 -19.05
CA HIS A 103 7.71 -5.94 -18.97
C HIS A 103 8.46 -6.64 -17.84
N LYS A 104 7.77 -7.51 -17.10
CA LYS A 104 8.38 -8.22 -15.97
C LYS A 104 9.53 -9.11 -16.44
N ARG A 105 10.62 -9.12 -15.69
CA ARG A 105 11.84 -9.86 -16.01
C ARG A 105 11.98 -11.16 -15.22
N PHE A 106 11.27 -11.29 -14.09
CA PHE A 106 11.28 -12.49 -13.26
C PHE A 106 9.94 -12.69 -12.55
N GLU A 107 9.69 -13.91 -12.10
CA GLU A 107 8.49 -14.23 -11.34
C GLU A 107 8.62 -13.67 -9.91
N GLY A 108 7.58 -12.96 -9.43
CA GLY A 108 7.57 -12.24 -8.16
C GLY A 108 7.83 -10.74 -8.29
N GLU A 109 8.13 -10.23 -9.49
CA GLU A 109 8.40 -8.80 -9.67
C GLU A 109 7.15 -7.94 -9.48
N ILE A 110 5.98 -8.42 -9.91
CA ILE A 110 4.69 -7.76 -9.64
C ILE A 110 4.39 -7.77 -8.13
N ALA A 111 4.73 -8.84 -7.44
CA ALA A 111 4.59 -8.91 -6.00
C ALA A 111 5.47 -7.88 -5.27
N LEU A 112 6.69 -7.63 -5.74
CA LEU A 112 7.53 -6.57 -5.20
C LEU A 112 6.97 -5.17 -5.47
N ILE A 113 6.41 -4.92 -6.66
CA ILE A 113 5.74 -3.65 -6.98
C ILE A 113 4.55 -3.44 -6.04
N TYR A 114 3.76 -4.48 -5.77
CA TYR A 114 2.67 -4.41 -4.80
C TYR A 114 3.17 -4.06 -3.40
N LEU A 115 4.19 -4.78 -2.88
CA LEU A 115 4.72 -4.54 -1.53
C LEU A 115 5.28 -3.12 -1.38
N GLY A 116 6.08 -2.67 -2.34
CA GLY A 116 6.64 -1.33 -2.34
C GLY A 116 5.58 -0.24 -2.52
N GLY A 117 4.70 -0.40 -3.50
CA GLY A 117 3.65 0.58 -3.79
C GLY A 117 2.62 0.70 -2.66
N TYR A 118 2.12 -0.43 -2.15
CA TYR A 118 1.19 -0.44 -1.02
C TYR A 118 1.85 0.10 0.25
N GLY A 119 3.10 -0.32 0.53
CA GLY A 119 3.88 0.17 1.66
C GLY A 119 4.08 1.69 1.63
N LEU A 120 4.44 2.26 0.47
CA LEU A 120 4.56 3.71 0.30
C LEU A 120 3.25 4.44 0.63
N GLY A 121 2.13 3.99 0.07
CA GLY A 121 0.82 4.57 0.37
C GLY A 121 0.49 4.50 1.86
N ARG A 122 0.72 3.35 2.48
CA ARG A 122 0.46 3.16 3.90
C ARG A 122 1.33 4.05 4.78
N ALA A 123 2.61 4.25 4.41
CA ALA A 123 3.55 5.05 5.19
C ALA A 123 3.14 6.52 5.31
N TRP A 124 2.66 7.15 4.22
CA TRP A 124 2.26 8.57 4.27
C TRP A 124 0.81 8.77 4.73
N ILE A 125 -0.12 7.90 4.35
CA ILE A 125 -1.53 8.04 4.76
C ILE A 125 -1.69 7.79 6.27
N GLU A 126 -0.92 6.86 6.85
CA GLU A 126 -0.94 6.63 8.29
C GLU A 126 -0.63 7.89 9.09
N GLY A 127 0.27 8.76 8.60
CA GLY A 127 0.59 10.03 9.24
C GLY A 127 -0.56 11.04 9.34
N ILE A 128 -1.64 10.84 8.56
CA ILE A 128 -2.81 11.73 8.52
C ILE A 128 -3.98 11.18 9.37
N ARG A 129 -3.95 9.89 9.73
CA ARG A 129 -5.04 9.21 10.42
C ARG A 129 -5.11 9.59 11.90
N THR A 130 -6.33 9.56 12.46
CA THR A 130 -6.59 9.83 13.88
C THR A 130 -6.54 8.58 14.74
N ASP A 131 -6.71 7.39 14.17
CA ASP A 131 -6.82 6.09 14.86
C ASP A 131 -5.52 5.26 14.85
N GLN A 132 -4.37 5.93 15.03
CA GLN A 132 -3.06 5.29 14.96
C GLN A 132 -2.75 4.45 16.21
N LEU A 133 -2.15 3.26 16.00
CA LEU A 133 -1.57 2.45 17.05
C LEU A 133 -0.07 2.75 17.16
N TYR A 134 0.33 3.33 18.30
CA TYR A 134 1.73 3.71 18.55
C TYR A 134 2.52 2.58 19.21
N ILE A 135 3.83 2.55 18.94
CA ILE A 135 4.78 1.69 19.67
C ILE A 135 4.87 2.22 21.11
N HIS A 136 4.78 1.31 22.08
CA HIS A 136 4.82 1.67 23.51
C HIS A 136 6.01 2.57 23.82
N GLY A 137 5.73 3.74 24.42
CA GLY A 137 6.76 4.73 24.76
C GLY A 137 7.27 5.61 23.61
N THR A 138 6.64 5.56 22.42
CA THR A 138 7.02 6.40 21.25
C THR A 138 5.80 7.03 20.60
N THR A 139 6.03 8.02 19.73
CA THR A 139 5.02 8.65 18.87
C THR A 139 4.98 8.04 17.46
N ILE A 140 5.62 6.88 17.25
CA ILE A 140 5.76 6.25 15.94
C ILE A 140 4.67 5.19 15.77
N PRO A 141 3.81 5.28 14.73
CA PRO A 141 2.81 4.26 14.44
C PRO A 141 3.44 2.93 14.00
N VAL A 142 2.99 1.82 14.58
CA VAL A 142 3.47 0.46 14.24
C VAL A 142 3.32 0.15 12.76
N SER A 143 2.16 0.51 12.19
CA SER A 143 1.85 0.30 10.77
C SER A 143 2.77 1.09 9.84
N GLN A 144 3.23 2.28 10.24
CA GLN A 144 4.15 3.09 9.46
C GLN A 144 5.54 2.45 9.39
N VAL A 145 6.04 1.93 10.52
CA VAL A 145 7.33 1.20 10.54
C VAL A 145 7.27 -0.03 9.64
N LEU A 146 6.21 -0.84 9.78
CA LEU A 146 6.04 -2.02 8.93
C LEU A 146 5.98 -1.64 7.44
N ALA A 147 5.27 -0.56 7.11
CA ALA A 147 5.17 -0.06 5.74
C ALA A 147 6.55 0.33 5.16
N ILE A 148 7.38 1.05 5.93
CA ILE A 148 8.74 1.42 5.52
C ILE A 148 9.61 0.17 5.33
N VAL A 149 9.53 -0.81 6.24
CA VAL A 149 10.26 -2.08 6.10
C VAL A 149 9.88 -2.81 4.82
N LEU A 150 8.59 -2.87 4.48
CA LEU A 150 8.12 -3.50 3.23
C LEU A 150 8.65 -2.78 1.99
N VAL A 151 8.70 -1.43 2.00
CA VAL A 151 9.27 -0.65 0.90
C VAL A 151 10.76 -0.97 0.72
N VAL A 152 11.54 -0.88 1.79
CA VAL A 152 13.00 -1.16 1.76
C VAL A 152 13.24 -2.59 1.30
N PHE A 153 12.51 -3.55 1.83
CA PHE A 153 12.60 -4.96 1.44
C PHE A 153 12.31 -5.14 -0.06
N SER A 154 11.24 -4.55 -0.57
CA SER A 154 10.85 -4.68 -1.98
C SER A 154 11.92 -4.11 -2.93
N VAL A 155 12.50 -2.96 -2.58
CA VAL A 155 13.56 -2.31 -3.37
C VAL A 155 14.82 -3.17 -3.36
N ILE A 156 15.29 -3.59 -2.17
CA ILE A 156 16.50 -4.43 -2.04
C ILE A 156 16.32 -5.73 -2.83
N CYS A 157 15.23 -6.46 -2.63
CA CYS A 157 14.98 -7.71 -3.34
C CYS A 157 14.94 -7.49 -4.86
N GLY A 158 14.22 -6.45 -5.32
CA GLY A 158 14.13 -6.14 -6.74
C GLY A 158 15.49 -5.84 -7.37
N VAL A 159 16.34 -5.05 -6.70
CA VAL A 159 17.70 -4.72 -7.16
C VAL A 159 18.58 -5.96 -7.18
N VAL A 160 18.63 -6.72 -6.07
CA VAL A 160 19.46 -7.92 -5.95
C VAL A 160 19.13 -8.94 -7.02
N VAL A 161 17.84 -9.26 -7.22
CA VAL A 161 17.42 -10.25 -8.23
C VAL A 161 17.81 -9.78 -9.63
N ARG A 162 17.61 -8.50 -9.97
CA ARG A 162 18.01 -7.94 -11.28
C ARG A 162 19.51 -8.01 -11.52
N ILE A 163 20.33 -7.71 -10.51
CA ILE A 163 21.79 -7.83 -10.60
C ILE A 163 22.21 -9.30 -10.83
N CYS A 164 21.60 -10.22 -10.09
CA CYS A 164 21.89 -11.66 -10.25
C CYS A 164 21.52 -12.16 -11.64
N LEU A 165 20.37 -11.75 -12.18
CA LEU A 165 19.94 -12.11 -13.53
C LEU A 165 20.90 -11.57 -14.60
N LYS A 166 21.31 -10.29 -14.47
CA LYS A 166 22.27 -9.68 -15.41
C LYS A 166 23.59 -10.41 -15.43
N LYS A 167 24.16 -10.72 -14.24
CA LYS A 167 25.42 -11.50 -14.15
C LYS A 167 25.30 -12.87 -14.80
N LYS A 168 24.16 -13.56 -14.60
CA LYS A 168 23.91 -14.86 -15.20
C LYS A 168 23.85 -14.80 -16.73
N GLU A 169 23.26 -13.75 -17.29
CA GLU A 169 23.20 -13.52 -18.74
C GLU A 169 24.59 -13.23 -19.32
N GLU A 170 25.40 -12.43 -18.64
CA GLU A 170 26.79 -12.11 -19.03
C GLU A 170 27.67 -13.39 -19.02
N THR A 171 27.58 -14.19 -17.95
CA THR A 171 28.32 -15.46 -17.88
C THR A 171 27.93 -16.40 -19.01
N LYS A 172 26.64 -16.50 -19.33
CA LYS A 172 26.18 -17.35 -20.42
C LYS A 172 26.66 -16.89 -21.79
N LYS A 173 26.74 -15.57 -22.02
CA LYS A 173 27.28 -15.02 -23.28
C LYS A 173 28.77 -15.31 -23.45
N ASN A 174 29.56 -15.20 -22.38
CA ASN A 174 30.99 -15.50 -22.42
C ASN A 174 31.25 -16.96 -22.74
N PHE A 175 30.49 -17.89 -22.14
CA PHE A 175 30.62 -19.34 -22.43
C PHE A 175 30.33 -19.69 -23.90
N VAL A 176 29.28 -19.09 -24.48
CA VAL A 176 28.90 -19.32 -25.91
C VAL A 176 29.91 -18.69 -26.85
N GLY A 177 30.60 -17.62 -26.46
CA GLY A 177 31.66 -16.98 -27.25
C GLY A 177 32.96 -17.78 -27.31
N GLU A 178 33.27 -18.54 -26.27
CA GLU A 178 34.47 -19.40 -26.22
C GLU A 178 34.33 -20.70 -27.06
N ASP A 179 33.10 -21.20 -27.25
CA ASP A 179 32.86 -22.41 -28.07
C ASP A 179 32.86 -22.12 -29.57
N GLN A 180 33.02 -20.84 -30.01
CA GLN A 180 33.03 -20.46 -31.44
C GLN A 180 34.44 -20.02 -31.94
N THR A 181 35.46 -20.06 -31.08
CA THR A 181 36.86 -19.79 -31.41
C THR A 181 37.67 -21.03 -31.35
#